data_acb9919594aae5f4d696a390812ef1cb
#
_entry.id   acb9919594aae5f4d696a390812ef1cb
#
_cell.length_a   1.000
_cell.length_b   1.000
_cell.length_c   1.000
_cell.angle_alpha   90.00
_cell.angle_beta   90.00
_cell.angle_gamma   90.00
#
_symmetry.space_group_name_H-M   'P 1'
#
loop_
_entity.id
_entity.type
_entity.pdbx_description
1 polymer ?
#
loop_
_entity_poly.entity_id
_entity_poly.type
_entity_poly.pdbx_seq_one_letter_code
_entity_poly.pdbx_strand_id
1 'polypeptide(L)'
;AGIKKVHNYPLFKKKKLHLVNAANKFTCESLNINSCPTETKFFVKNEKINHAKKYFNKDNYNIVIGAGSSGPDTRWGERNFISLINKLNENGNYFFYIQCGPEQNEISKNIIDKIKKKNCMDLSKMNISEIIPILSLSDMYVGNDSFSHHITTQCNKPSIVLLLNSPKAYSDYSLNHHRIIPENAKLEELDHSSNYQANSISIEKVFKKIVELKS
;
A
#
# COMPACT_ATOMS: atom_id res chain seq x y z
N ALA A 1 36.19 13.90 -9.24
CA ALA A 1 35.65 13.14 -10.35
C ALA A 1 34.40 13.87 -10.87
N GLY A 2 34.44 14.37 -12.11
CA GLY A 2 33.32 15.12 -12.71
C GLY A 2 32.27 14.16 -13.30
N ILE A 3 31.00 14.54 -13.23
CA ILE A 3 29.90 13.84 -13.89
C ILE A 3 30.10 14.04 -15.42
N LYS A 4 30.37 12.97 -16.17
CA LYS A 4 30.60 13.03 -17.59
C LYS A 4 29.35 13.03 -18.45
N LYS A 5 28.23 12.49 -17.93
CA LYS A 5 26.96 12.40 -18.66
C LYS A 5 25.80 12.44 -17.68
N VAL A 6 24.78 13.24 -18.00
CA VAL A 6 23.53 13.31 -17.23
C VAL A 6 22.39 12.93 -18.17
N HIS A 7 21.56 11.98 -17.74
CA HIS A 7 20.32 11.63 -18.40
C HIS A 7 19.15 12.23 -17.62
N ASN A 8 18.24 12.88 -18.31
CA ASN A 8 17.04 13.47 -17.71
C ASN A 8 15.80 13.07 -18.52
N TYR A 9 14.75 12.66 -17.84
CA TYR A 9 13.48 12.30 -18.44
C TYR A 9 12.35 13.12 -17.82
N PRO A 10 11.57 13.89 -18.61
CA PRO A 10 10.51 14.74 -18.10
C PRO A 10 9.25 13.93 -17.76
N LEU A 11 9.22 13.28 -16.61
CA LEU A 11 8.15 12.39 -16.15
C LEU A 11 6.75 13.04 -16.17
N PHE A 12 6.65 14.35 -15.93
CA PHE A 12 5.37 15.01 -15.67
C PHE A 12 5.01 16.12 -16.66
N LYS A 13 5.82 16.36 -17.72
CA LYS A 13 5.66 17.57 -18.54
C LYS A 13 4.54 17.56 -19.58
N LYS A 14 4.02 16.42 -20.05
CA LYS A 14 3.02 16.44 -21.15
C LYS A 14 1.92 15.38 -21.15
N LYS A 15 2.01 14.30 -20.38
CA LYS A 15 0.97 13.28 -20.23
C LYS A 15 1.17 12.56 -18.91
N LYS A 16 0.08 12.16 -18.24
CA LYS A 16 0.12 11.25 -17.09
C LYS A 16 0.64 9.87 -17.56
N LEU A 17 1.96 9.74 -17.68
CA LEU A 17 2.62 8.49 -18.06
C LEU A 17 2.64 7.58 -16.83
N HIS A 18 2.35 6.32 -17.04
CA HIS A 18 2.57 5.26 -16.07
C HIS A 18 4.05 5.22 -15.65
N LEU A 19 4.35 5.24 -14.36
CA LEU A 19 5.73 5.37 -13.86
C LEU A 19 6.65 4.26 -14.36
N VAL A 20 6.17 3.01 -14.42
CA VAL A 20 6.94 1.87 -14.94
C VAL A 20 7.25 2.05 -16.42
N ASN A 21 6.28 2.51 -17.22
CA ASN A 21 6.48 2.78 -18.65
C ASN A 21 7.45 3.94 -18.87
N ALA A 22 7.39 4.97 -18.05
CA ALA A 22 8.33 6.08 -18.09
C ALA A 22 9.76 5.65 -17.74
N ALA A 23 9.91 4.83 -16.69
CA ALA A 23 11.19 4.25 -16.30
C ALA A 23 11.77 3.33 -17.39
N ASN A 24 10.92 2.47 -17.99
CA ASN A 24 11.31 1.62 -19.11
C ASN A 24 11.83 2.44 -20.28
N LYS A 25 11.07 3.43 -20.73
CA LYS A 25 11.46 4.31 -21.83
C LYS A 25 12.78 5.04 -21.54
N PHE A 26 12.89 5.62 -20.34
CA PHE A 26 14.12 6.28 -19.91
C PHE A 26 15.33 5.34 -19.94
N THR A 27 15.17 4.11 -19.45
CA THR A 27 16.23 3.10 -19.43
C THR A 27 16.65 2.71 -20.85
N CYS A 28 15.69 2.42 -21.73
CA CYS A 28 15.95 2.05 -23.11
C CYS A 28 16.70 3.18 -23.87
N GLU A 29 16.23 4.41 -23.74
CA GLU A 29 16.89 5.57 -24.38
C GLU A 29 18.28 5.85 -23.80
N SER A 30 18.44 5.76 -22.46
CA SER A 30 19.72 6.07 -21.80
C SER A 30 20.80 5.04 -22.06
N LEU A 31 20.43 3.76 -22.17
CA LEU A 31 21.37 2.65 -22.38
C LEU A 31 21.45 2.21 -23.85
N ASN A 32 20.65 2.83 -24.73
CA ASN A 32 20.56 2.48 -26.16
C ASN A 32 20.23 0.98 -26.36
N ILE A 33 19.21 0.49 -25.64
CA ILE A 33 18.68 -0.87 -25.75
C ILE A 33 17.25 -0.86 -26.26
N ASN A 34 16.84 -1.93 -26.95
CA ASN A 34 15.52 -1.99 -27.59
C ASN A 34 14.38 -2.26 -26.61
N SER A 35 14.64 -2.95 -25.50
CA SER A 35 13.64 -3.29 -24.50
C SER A 35 14.28 -3.53 -23.14
N CYS A 36 13.51 -3.32 -22.08
CA CYS A 36 13.84 -3.77 -20.74
C CYS A 36 12.56 -4.28 -20.04
N PRO A 37 12.67 -5.16 -19.04
CA PRO A 37 11.50 -5.68 -18.30
C PRO A 37 10.70 -4.56 -17.66
N THR A 38 9.36 -4.71 -17.67
CA THR A 38 8.41 -3.83 -16.96
C THR A 38 7.81 -4.50 -15.73
N GLU A 39 8.01 -5.81 -15.59
CA GLU A 39 7.58 -6.51 -14.39
C GLU A 39 8.42 -6.10 -13.18
N THR A 40 7.72 -5.80 -12.10
CA THR A 40 8.34 -5.51 -10.81
C THR A 40 8.13 -6.70 -9.87
N LYS A 41 9.22 -7.23 -9.31
CA LYS A 41 9.19 -8.33 -8.34
C LYS A 41 10.06 -7.98 -7.15
N PHE A 42 9.60 -8.33 -5.97
CA PHE A 42 10.38 -8.16 -4.75
C PHE A 42 10.71 -9.52 -4.14
N PHE A 43 11.98 -9.76 -3.88
CA PHE A 43 12.46 -11.01 -3.31
C PHE A 43 12.88 -10.82 -1.86
N VAL A 44 12.29 -11.59 -0.97
CA VAL A 44 12.67 -11.62 0.45
C VAL A 44 13.50 -12.86 0.74
N LYS A 45 14.63 -12.71 1.43
CA LYS A 45 15.48 -13.85 1.80
C LYS A 45 14.73 -14.84 2.68
N ASN A 46 14.89 -16.14 2.41
CA ASN A 46 14.21 -17.22 3.16
C ASN A 46 14.47 -17.16 4.68
N GLU A 47 15.67 -16.78 5.10
CA GLU A 47 16.01 -16.58 6.51
C GLU A 47 15.08 -15.54 7.17
N LYS A 48 14.84 -14.41 6.49
CA LYS A 48 13.96 -13.34 6.97
C LYS A 48 12.50 -13.78 7.01
N ILE A 49 12.06 -14.51 5.97
CA ILE A 49 10.73 -15.13 5.93
C ILE A 49 10.53 -16.07 7.13
N ASN A 50 11.49 -16.97 7.37
CA ASN A 50 11.40 -17.93 8.47
C ASN A 50 11.36 -17.24 9.84
N HIS A 51 12.14 -16.18 10.02
CA HIS A 51 12.10 -15.37 11.23
C HIS A 51 10.75 -14.68 11.45
N ALA A 52 10.12 -14.19 10.39
CA ALA A 52 8.83 -13.48 10.46
C ALA A 52 7.64 -14.44 10.72
N LYS A 53 7.73 -15.72 10.39
CA LYS A 53 6.67 -16.71 10.61
C LYS A 53 6.17 -16.78 12.06
N LYS A 54 7.01 -16.45 13.03
CA LYS A 54 6.64 -16.42 14.47
C LYS A 54 5.53 -15.41 14.80
N TYR A 55 5.31 -14.40 13.94
CA TYR A 55 4.29 -13.39 14.12
C TYR A 55 2.93 -13.81 13.55
N PHE A 56 2.86 -14.93 12.82
CA PHE A 56 1.67 -15.37 12.11
C PHE A 56 1.00 -16.55 12.78
N ASN A 57 -0.33 -16.46 12.92
CA ASN A 57 -1.17 -17.60 13.25
C ASN A 57 -1.90 -18.05 11.97
N LYS A 58 -1.82 -19.33 11.64
CA LYS A 58 -2.43 -19.91 10.44
C LYS A 58 -3.97 -19.90 10.48
N ASP A 59 -4.56 -19.78 11.67
CA ASP A 59 -6.02 -19.77 11.85
C ASP A 59 -6.65 -18.39 11.54
N ASN A 60 -5.80 -17.38 11.34
CA ASN A 60 -6.25 -16.02 11.04
C ASN A 60 -5.98 -15.66 9.58
N TYR A 61 -6.87 -14.85 9.01
CA TYR A 61 -6.58 -14.11 7.79
C TYR A 61 -5.80 -12.84 8.17
N ASN A 62 -4.58 -12.72 7.66
CA ASN A 62 -3.57 -11.76 8.11
C ASN A 62 -3.57 -10.52 7.21
N ILE A 63 -4.05 -9.39 7.72
CA ILE A 63 -4.17 -8.14 6.95
C ILE A 63 -3.17 -7.10 7.45
N VAL A 64 -2.40 -6.52 6.54
CA VAL A 64 -1.64 -5.31 6.84
C VAL A 64 -2.53 -4.09 6.64
N ILE A 65 -2.66 -3.27 7.66
CA ILE A 65 -3.36 -1.99 7.64
C ILE A 65 -2.35 -0.87 7.48
N GLY A 66 -2.26 -0.29 6.29
CA GLY A 66 -1.39 0.84 5.98
C GLY A 66 -2.07 2.17 6.32
N ALA A 67 -2.03 2.55 7.59
CA ALA A 67 -2.72 3.75 8.05
C ALA A 67 -1.92 5.04 7.85
N GLY A 68 -0.60 4.94 7.67
CA GLY A 68 0.29 6.06 7.39
C GLY A 68 0.35 6.42 5.90
N SER A 69 0.79 7.65 5.61
CA SER A 69 1.23 8.12 4.30
C SER A 69 2.05 9.40 4.44
N SER A 70 2.78 9.80 3.40
CA SER A 70 3.61 11.02 3.42
C SER A 70 2.78 12.31 3.58
N GLY A 71 1.63 12.40 2.91
CA GLY A 71 0.72 13.55 2.99
C GLY A 71 -0.47 13.31 3.91
N PRO A 72 -0.84 14.24 4.80
CA PRO A 72 -2.03 14.09 5.63
C PRO A 72 -3.32 13.99 4.78
N ASP A 73 -3.39 14.68 3.66
CA ASP A 73 -4.56 14.73 2.77
C ASP A 73 -4.76 13.43 1.96
N THR A 74 -3.77 12.55 1.95
CA THR A 74 -3.86 11.23 1.32
C THR A 74 -4.28 10.12 2.29
N ARG A 75 -4.54 10.46 3.57
CA ARG A 75 -4.91 9.49 4.61
C ARG A 75 -6.41 9.31 4.69
N TRP A 76 -6.85 8.06 4.68
CA TRP A 76 -8.26 7.69 4.90
C TRP A 76 -8.73 7.93 6.34
N GLY A 77 -7.80 8.10 7.27
CA GLY A 77 -8.06 8.50 8.65
C GLY A 77 -8.26 7.33 9.61
N GLU A 78 -7.83 7.55 10.84
CA GLU A 78 -7.82 6.54 11.92
C GLU A 78 -9.22 6.00 12.24
N ARG A 79 -10.23 6.88 12.29
CA ARG A 79 -11.62 6.51 12.61
C ARG A 79 -12.17 5.49 11.62
N ASN A 80 -11.85 5.64 10.34
CA ASN A 80 -12.30 4.72 9.31
C ASN A 80 -11.61 3.36 9.44
N PHE A 81 -10.30 3.32 9.71
CA PHE A 81 -9.59 2.07 9.97
C PHE A 81 -10.09 1.36 11.22
N ILE A 82 -10.35 2.07 12.32
CA ILE A 82 -10.93 1.51 13.53
C ILE A 82 -12.29 0.86 13.24
N SER A 83 -13.15 1.55 12.52
CA SER A 83 -14.48 1.05 12.15
C SER A 83 -14.39 -0.16 11.23
N LEU A 84 -13.48 -0.13 10.24
CA LEU A 84 -13.24 -1.26 9.34
C LEU A 84 -12.75 -2.50 10.09
N ILE A 85 -11.74 -2.35 10.96
CA ILE A 85 -11.18 -3.44 11.78
C ILE A 85 -12.24 -4.05 12.67
N ASN A 86 -13.03 -3.23 13.35
CA ASN A 86 -14.12 -3.73 14.21
C ASN A 86 -15.16 -4.50 13.39
N LYS A 87 -15.56 -4.00 12.22
CA LYS A 87 -16.49 -4.69 11.33
C LYS A 87 -15.94 -6.01 10.81
N LEU A 88 -14.67 -6.08 10.45
CA LEU A 88 -14.02 -7.33 10.05
C LEU A 88 -14.00 -8.35 11.19
N ASN A 89 -13.69 -7.92 12.41
CA ASN A 89 -13.69 -8.76 13.60
C ASN A 89 -15.03 -9.38 13.96
N GLU A 90 -16.12 -8.73 13.57
CA GLU A 90 -17.50 -9.24 13.75
C GLU A 90 -17.83 -10.30 12.69
N ASN A 91 -17.06 -10.39 11.59
CA ASN A 91 -17.37 -11.23 10.43
C ASN A 91 -16.31 -12.32 10.14
N GLY A 92 -15.37 -12.56 11.03
CA GLY A 92 -14.40 -13.63 10.84
C GLY A 92 -13.16 -13.57 11.72
N ASN A 93 -12.26 -14.50 11.49
CA ASN A 93 -10.98 -14.58 12.20
C ASN A 93 -9.90 -13.83 11.41
N TYR A 94 -9.55 -12.64 11.88
CA TYR A 94 -8.52 -11.79 11.29
C TYR A 94 -7.44 -11.49 12.30
N PHE A 95 -6.24 -11.18 11.80
CA PHE A 95 -5.16 -10.55 12.56
C PHE A 95 -4.63 -9.36 11.78
N PHE A 96 -4.36 -8.25 12.46
CA PHE A 96 -4.01 -6.99 11.82
C PHE A 96 -2.59 -6.55 12.16
N TYR A 97 -1.80 -6.20 11.15
CA TYR A 97 -0.50 -5.58 11.29
C TYR A 97 -0.65 -4.10 10.97
N ILE A 98 -0.59 -3.24 12.00
CA ILE A 98 -0.81 -1.80 11.83
C ILE A 98 0.51 -1.14 11.43
N GLN A 99 0.58 -0.63 10.22
CA GLN A 99 1.78 -0.03 9.65
C GLN A 99 1.60 1.48 9.44
N CYS A 100 2.53 2.26 9.99
CA CYS A 100 2.68 3.69 9.80
C CYS A 100 4.16 4.03 9.63
N GLY A 101 4.47 5.23 9.15
CA GLY A 101 5.85 5.73 9.16
C GLY A 101 6.38 5.96 10.60
N PRO A 102 7.69 6.03 10.79
CA PRO A 102 8.30 6.15 12.11
C PRO A 102 7.88 7.42 12.87
N GLU A 103 7.56 8.49 12.16
CA GLU A 103 7.07 9.76 12.74
C GLU A 103 5.54 9.77 12.95
N GLN A 104 4.86 8.65 12.67
CA GLN A 104 3.40 8.52 12.71
C GLN A 104 2.94 7.49 13.74
N ASN A 105 3.75 7.22 14.77
CA ASN A 105 3.47 6.23 15.82
C ASN A 105 2.15 6.50 16.55
N GLU A 106 1.75 7.75 16.69
CA GLU A 106 0.49 8.12 17.33
C GLU A 106 -0.72 7.63 16.56
N ILE A 107 -0.65 7.55 15.21
CA ILE A 107 -1.72 6.99 14.37
C ILE A 107 -1.92 5.50 14.70
N SER A 108 -0.83 4.74 14.72
CA SER A 108 -0.87 3.31 15.08
C SER A 108 -1.41 3.10 16.47
N LYS A 109 -0.89 3.82 17.47
CA LYS A 109 -1.33 3.76 18.85
C LYS A 109 -2.83 4.06 18.99
N ASN A 110 -3.31 5.16 18.40
CA ASN A 110 -4.71 5.55 18.45
C ASN A 110 -5.65 4.48 17.85
N ILE A 111 -5.24 3.80 16.77
CA ILE A 111 -6.00 2.69 16.19
C ILE A 111 -6.03 1.53 17.18
N ILE A 112 -4.88 1.09 17.68
CA ILE A 112 -4.74 -0.07 18.57
C ILE A 112 -5.51 0.15 19.88
N ASP A 113 -5.47 1.35 20.44
CA ASP A 113 -6.16 1.66 21.69
C ASP A 113 -7.69 1.61 21.56
N LYS A 114 -8.23 1.94 20.37
CA LYS A 114 -9.66 2.11 20.14
C LYS A 114 -10.36 0.92 19.47
N ILE A 115 -9.64 -0.06 18.92
CA ILE A 115 -10.27 -1.28 18.41
C ILE A 115 -10.76 -2.17 19.55
N LYS A 116 -11.92 -2.83 19.34
CA LYS A 116 -12.58 -3.64 20.38
C LYS A 116 -11.80 -4.90 20.72
N LYS A 117 -11.33 -5.65 19.70
CA LYS A 117 -10.57 -6.88 19.85
C LYS A 117 -9.10 -6.63 19.57
N LYS A 118 -8.21 -6.97 20.49
CA LYS A 118 -6.74 -6.69 20.42
C LYS A 118 -5.97 -7.77 19.64
N ASN A 119 -6.48 -8.19 18.50
CA ASN A 119 -5.85 -9.13 17.59
C ASN A 119 -5.00 -8.39 16.54
N CYS A 120 -4.04 -7.63 17.00
CA CYS A 120 -3.19 -6.80 16.14
C CYS A 120 -1.75 -6.71 16.66
N MET A 121 -0.86 -6.31 15.76
CA MET A 121 0.55 -6.01 16.04
C MET A 121 0.91 -4.62 15.48
N ASP A 122 1.60 -3.83 16.28
CA ASP A 122 2.13 -2.54 15.86
C ASP A 122 3.46 -2.72 15.12
N LEU A 123 3.52 -2.30 13.88
CA LEU A 123 4.74 -2.31 13.06
C LEU A 123 5.47 -0.96 13.05
N SER A 124 4.89 0.10 13.61
CA SER A 124 5.42 1.48 13.49
C SER A 124 6.82 1.67 14.09
N LYS A 125 7.22 0.80 15.03
CA LYS A 125 8.52 0.82 15.69
C LYS A 125 9.53 -0.18 15.11
N MET A 126 9.12 -0.99 14.15
CA MET A 126 9.99 -1.99 13.52
C MET A 126 10.82 -1.37 12.40
N ASN A 127 12.01 -1.92 12.19
CA ASN A 127 12.83 -1.55 11.05
C ASN A 127 12.22 -2.07 9.73
N ILE A 128 12.48 -1.39 8.63
CA ILE A 128 12.01 -1.78 7.29
C ILE A 128 12.41 -3.23 6.96
N SER A 129 13.62 -3.65 7.33
CA SER A 129 14.11 -5.03 7.11
C SER A 129 13.33 -6.10 7.86
N GLU A 130 12.58 -5.74 8.89
CA GLU A 130 11.69 -6.62 9.66
C GLU A 130 10.25 -6.56 9.17
N ILE A 131 9.82 -5.38 8.72
CA ILE A 131 8.47 -5.16 8.17
C ILE A 131 8.30 -5.90 6.83
N ILE A 132 9.28 -5.82 5.92
CA ILE A 132 9.20 -6.42 4.59
C ILE A 132 8.82 -7.92 4.60
N PRO A 133 9.43 -8.80 5.41
CA PRO A 133 9.01 -10.18 5.49
C PRO A 133 7.57 -10.36 5.99
N ILE A 134 7.09 -9.48 6.89
CA ILE A 134 5.71 -9.51 7.36
C ILE A 134 4.76 -9.15 6.20
N LEU A 135 5.07 -8.10 5.42
CA LEU A 135 4.30 -7.73 4.24
C LEU A 135 4.22 -8.89 3.23
N SER A 136 5.33 -9.60 3.01
CA SER A 136 5.38 -10.70 2.06
C SER A 136 4.61 -11.95 2.51
N LEU A 137 4.46 -12.17 3.80
CA LEU A 137 3.73 -13.30 4.39
C LEU A 137 2.25 -12.99 4.63
N SER A 138 1.87 -11.72 4.70
CA SER A 138 0.47 -11.33 4.89
C SER A 138 -0.41 -11.81 3.75
N ASP A 139 -1.70 -11.99 4.02
CA ASP A 139 -2.66 -12.42 3.01
C ASP A 139 -3.13 -11.25 2.14
N MET A 140 -3.16 -10.04 2.70
CA MET A 140 -3.65 -8.85 2.02
C MET A 140 -3.07 -7.57 2.65
N TYR A 141 -2.93 -6.52 1.84
CA TYR A 141 -2.76 -5.14 2.29
C TYR A 141 -4.06 -4.35 2.09
N VAL A 142 -4.39 -3.51 3.06
CA VAL A 142 -5.47 -2.52 2.97
C VAL A 142 -4.98 -1.20 3.54
N GLY A 143 -4.96 -0.14 2.75
CA GLY A 143 -4.49 1.14 3.29
C GLY A 143 -4.27 2.23 2.28
N ASN A 144 -3.66 3.31 2.77
CA ASN A 144 -3.29 4.47 1.97
C ASN A 144 -2.18 4.13 0.98
N ASP A 145 -2.02 4.97 -0.04
CA ASP A 145 -0.87 4.92 -0.94
C ASP A 145 0.42 5.15 -0.14
N SER A 146 1.21 4.09 0.01
CA SER A 146 2.43 4.08 0.82
C SER A 146 3.39 2.96 0.38
N PHE A 147 4.60 2.96 0.94
CA PHE A 147 5.61 1.93 0.72
C PHE A 147 5.07 0.49 0.81
N SER A 148 4.20 0.21 1.78
CA SER A 148 3.78 -1.16 2.10
C SER A 148 2.91 -1.78 1.02
N HIS A 149 2.04 -1.00 0.34
CA HIS A 149 1.25 -1.56 -0.76
C HIS A 149 2.12 -1.97 -1.95
N HIS A 150 3.18 -1.22 -2.23
CA HIS A 150 4.13 -1.56 -3.30
C HIS A 150 4.82 -2.89 -3.02
N ILE A 151 5.34 -3.08 -1.79
CA ILE A 151 6.01 -4.34 -1.41
C ILE A 151 5.04 -5.52 -1.43
N THR A 152 3.87 -5.38 -0.83
CA THR A 152 2.86 -6.46 -0.77
C THR A 152 2.46 -6.90 -2.18
N THR A 153 2.19 -5.96 -3.07
CA THR A 153 1.84 -6.23 -4.46
C THR A 153 2.95 -6.94 -5.22
N GLN A 154 4.21 -6.53 -5.02
CA GLN A 154 5.37 -7.15 -5.67
C GLN A 154 5.74 -8.51 -5.09
N CYS A 155 5.17 -8.87 -3.93
CA CYS A 155 5.20 -10.21 -3.36
C CYS A 155 4.01 -11.08 -3.81
N ASN A 156 3.28 -10.68 -4.86
CA ASN A 156 2.10 -11.36 -5.40
C ASN A 156 0.93 -11.49 -4.42
N LYS A 157 0.74 -10.50 -3.56
CA LYS A 157 -0.39 -10.44 -2.63
C LYS A 157 -1.38 -9.34 -3.04
N PRO A 158 -2.69 -9.55 -2.87
CA PRO A 158 -3.68 -8.52 -3.14
C PRO A 158 -3.46 -7.30 -2.26
N SER A 159 -3.57 -6.13 -2.87
CA SER A 159 -3.35 -4.85 -2.22
C SER A 159 -4.50 -3.91 -2.53
N ILE A 160 -5.38 -3.68 -1.55
CA ILE A 160 -6.43 -2.67 -1.63
C ILE A 160 -5.81 -1.33 -1.26
N VAL A 161 -5.61 -0.49 -2.27
CA VAL A 161 -5.05 0.85 -2.09
C VAL A 161 -6.13 1.92 -2.16
N LEU A 162 -6.20 2.74 -1.13
CA LEU A 162 -7.17 3.83 -0.99
C LEU A 162 -6.57 5.08 -1.59
N LEU A 163 -6.97 5.41 -2.82
CA LEU A 163 -6.49 6.58 -3.54
C LEU A 163 -7.40 7.77 -3.27
N LEU A 164 -7.16 8.48 -2.19
CA LEU A 164 -7.95 9.66 -1.82
C LEU A 164 -7.57 10.88 -2.69
N ASN A 165 -6.31 11.26 -2.64
CA ASN A 165 -5.73 12.39 -3.38
C ASN A 165 -4.36 11.99 -3.98
N SER A 166 -4.29 10.80 -4.57
CA SER A 166 -3.07 10.24 -5.17
C SER A 166 -3.29 9.85 -6.62
N PRO A 167 -2.30 10.05 -7.50
CA PRO A 167 -2.40 9.71 -8.91
C PRO A 167 -2.54 8.20 -9.14
N LYS A 168 -3.35 7.83 -10.15
CA LYS A 168 -3.45 6.45 -10.66
C LYS A 168 -2.09 5.81 -10.94
N ALA A 169 -1.15 6.60 -11.44
CA ALA A 169 0.18 6.14 -11.85
C ALA A 169 0.97 5.42 -10.76
N TYR A 170 0.67 5.65 -9.47
CA TYR A 170 1.36 5.00 -8.36
C TYR A 170 0.88 3.57 -8.09
N SER A 171 -0.24 3.15 -8.66
CA SER A 171 -0.84 1.83 -8.40
C SER A 171 -1.30 1.09 -9.66
N ASP A 172 -0.70 1.38 -10.82
CA ASP A 172 -1.17 0.88 -12.13
C ASP A 172 -0.17 -0.05 -12.83
N TYR A 173 0.64 -0.78 -12.08
CA TYR A 173 1.70 -1.63 -12.64
C TYR A 173 1.58 -3.12 -12.23
N SER A 174 0.51 -3.50 -11.56
CA SER A 174 0.25 -4.89 -11.17
C SER A 174 -1.25 -5.19 -11.10
N LEU A 175 -1.64 -6.40 -11.47
CA LEU A 175 -3.01 -6.91 -11.32
C LEU A 175 -3.41 -7.09 -9.84
N ASN A 176 -2.44 -7.15 -8.94
CA ASN A 176 -2.69 -7.25 -7.50
C ASN A 176 -3.07 -5.90 -6.85
N HIS A 177 -3.03 -4.80 -7.58
CA HIS A 177 -3.56 -3.52 -7.10
C HIS A 177 -5.07 -3.43 -7.30
N HIS A 178 -5.80 -3.34 -6.21
CA HIS A 178 -7.25 -3.11 -6.17
C HIS A 178 -7.51 -1.71 -5.64
N ARG A 179 -7.72 -0.76 -6.54
CA ARG A 179 -7.89 0.66 -6.17
C ARG A 179 -9.31 0.94 -5.70
N ILE A 180 -9.43 1.63 -4.59
CA ILE A 180 -10.69 2.23 -4.13
C ILE A 180 -10.50 3.74 -4.14
N ILE A 181 -11.40 4.43 -4.83
CA ILE A 181 -11.41 5.88 -5.01
C ILE A 181 -12.67 6.49 -4.41
N PRO A 182 -12.70 7.81 -4.14
CA PRO A 182 -13.90 8.53 -3.74
C PRO A 182 -15.08 8.25 -4.66
N GLU A 183 -16.30 8.23 -4.13
CA GLU A 183 -17.51 7.81 -4.87
C GLU A 183 -17.79 8.66 -6.10
N ASN A 184 -17.49 9.96 -6.03
CA ASN A 184 -17.71 10.92 -7.13
C ASN A 184 -16.43 11.26 -7.90
N ALA A 185 -15.34 10.49 -7.73
CA ALA A 185 -14.08 10.73 -8.41
C ALA A 185 -13.97 9.90 -9.69
N LYS A 186 -13.24 10.45 -10.67
CA LYS A 186 -12.74 9.68 -11.80
C LYS A 186 -11.26 9.39 -11.58
N LEU A 187 -10.88 8.13 -11.76
CA LEU A 187 -9.52 7.66 -11.48
C LEU A 187 -8.44 8.44 -12.25
N GLU A 188 -8.73 8.84 -13.48
CA GLU A 188 -7.82 9.59 -14.35
C GLU A 188 -7.63 11.04 -13.93
N GLU A 189 -8.54 11.57 -13.11
CA GLU A 189 -8.53 12.95 -12.64
C GLU A 189 -7.92 13.10 -11.24
N LEU A 190 -7.69 11.96 -10.53
CA LEU A 190 -7.08 11.98 -9.21
C LEU A 190 -5.60 12.35 -9.28
N ASP A 191 -5.21 13.31 -8.46
CA ASP A 191 -3.83 13.71 -8.23
C ASP A 191 -3.68 14.44 -6.88
N HIS A 192 -2.47 14.94 -6.60
CA HIS A 192 -2.17 15.64 -5.35
C HIS A 192 -2.84 17.01 -5.21
N SER A 193 -3.46 17.54 -6.27
CA SER A 193 -4.28 18.76 -6.22
C SER A 193 -5.75 18.47 -5.92
N SER A 194 -6.15 17.21 -5.92
CA SER A 194 -7.50 16.79 -5.54
C SER A 194 -7.76 17.12 -4.07
N ASN A 195 -9.02 17.37 -3.71
CA ASN A 195 -9.39 17.76 -2.35
C ASN A 195 -10.55 16.91 -1.82
N TYR A 196 -10.41 15.58 -1.94
CA TYR A 196 -11.38 14.65 -1.39
C TYR A 196 -11.11 14.42 0.10
N GLN A 197 -12.18 14.39 0.89
CA GLN A 197 -12.13 14.12 2.32
C GLN A 197 -12.14 12.62 2.60
N ALA A 198 -11.66 12.22 3.77
CA ALA A 198 -11.57 10.81 4.19
C ALA A 198 -12.90 10.04 4.10
N ASN A 199 -14.02 10.69 4.37
CA ASN A 199 -15.36 10.10 4.30
C ASN A 199 -15.90 9.88 2.87
N SER A 200 -15.21 10.36 1.85
CA SER A 200 -15.59 10.13 0.44
C SER A 200 -15.28 8.72 -0.06
N ILE A 201 -14.57 7.91 0.73
CA ILE A 201 -14.43 6.46 0.55
C ILE A 201 -15.15 5.78 1.71
N SER A 202 -16.27 5.10 1.42
CA SER A 202 -17.07 4.46 2.47
C SER A 202 -16.41 3.19 3.02
N ILE A 203 -16.58 2.95 4.32
CA ILE A 203 -16.11 1.73 5.02
C ILE A 203 -16.72 0.49 4.37
N GLU A 204 -17.98 0.57 3.99
CA GLU A 204 -18.71 -0.54 3.36
C GLU A 204 -18.09 -0.97 2.03
N LYS A 205 -17.66 -0.03 1.21
CA LYS A 205 -16.98 -0.30 -0.07
C LYS A 205 -15.66 -1.03 0.15
N VAL A 206 -14.88 -0.61 1.15
CA VAL A 206 -13.61 -1.25 1.51
C VAL A 206 -13.85 -2.65 2.06
N PHE A 207 -14.80 -2.79 2.99
CA PHE A 207 -15.19 -4.08 3.58
C PHE A 207 -15.62 -5.10 2.52
N LYS A 208 -16.54 -4.73 1.62
CA LYS A 208 -16.99 -5.60 0.53
C LYS A 208 -15.83 -6.06 -0.36
N LYS A 209 -14.90 -5.16 -0.67
CA LYS A 209 -13.73 -5.51 -1.49
C LYS A 209 -12.79 -6.49 -0.79
N ILE A 210 -12.61 -6.37 0.53
CA ILE A 210 -11.83 -7.34 1.32
C ILE A 210 -12.50 -8.73 1.27
N VAL A 211 -13.81 -8.80 1.49
CA VAL A 211 -14.54 -10.07 1.47
C VAL A 211 -14.50 -10.72 0.09
N GLU A 212 -14.69 -9.94 -0.97
CA GLU A 212 -14.59 -10.39 -2.37
C GLU A 212 -13.22 -11.03 -2.67
N LEU A 213 -12.13 -10.42 -2.24
CA LEU A 213 -10.77 -10.89 -2.53
C LEU A 213 -10.30 -12.01 -1.61
N LYS A 214 -10.96 -12.21 -0.48
CA LYS A 214 -10.67 -13.31 0.46
C LYS A 214 -11.31 -14.62 0.00
N SER A 215 -12.45 -14.56 -0.73
CA SER A 215 -13.18 -15.73 -1.26
C SER A 215 -12.41 -16.39 -2.40
#